data_a7706acd9cc57b0b71591a2ea2c2c480
#
_entry.id   a7706acd9cc57b0b71591a2ea2c2c480
#
_cell.length_a   1.000
_cell.length_b   1.000
_cell.length_c   1.000
_cell.angle_alpha   90.00
_cell.angle_beta   90.00
_cell.angle_gamma   90.00
#
_symmetry.space_group_name_H-M   'P 1'
#
loop_
_entity.id
_entity.type
_entity.pdbx_description
1 polymer ?
#
loop_
_entity_poly.entity_id
_entity_poly.type
_entity_poly.pdbx_seq_one_letter_code
_entity_poly.pdbx_strand_id
1 'polypeptide(L)' 'GIVRDANGNPLADGDAVILVKDLKVKGSSSTLKKGTKIKSIRLVDGADGHNVDCKTDLGSMLLKSEFLKKA' A
#
# COMPACT_ATOMS: atom_id res chain seq x y z
N GLY A 1 4.63 -14.77 -8.26
CA GLY A 1 3.82 -15.32 -7.21
C GLY A 1 2.69 -14.41 -6.77
N ILE A 2 1.88 -14.91 -5.86
CA ILE A 2 0.73 -14.16 -5.34
C ILE A 2 1.23 -13.06 -4.38
N VAL A 3 0.73 -11.83 -4.59
CA VAL A 3 0.96 -10.73 -3.66
C VAL A 3 -0.06 -10.84 -2.51
N ARG A 4 0.43 -10.88 -1.29
CA ARG A 4 -0.42 -11.03 -0.10
C ARG A 4 -0.30 -9.82 0.80
N ASP A 5 -1.41 -9.48 1.45
CA ASP A 5 -1.45 -8.40 2.44
C ASP A 5 -0.83 -8.83 3.78
N ALA A 6 -0.89 -7.94 4.77
CA ALA A 6 -0.33 -8.19 6.10
C ALA A 6 -0.94 -9.43 6.79
N ASN A 7 -2.15 -9.82 6.43
CA ASN A 7 -2.88 -10.95 7.01
C ASN A 7 -2.80 -12.21 6.14
N GLY A 8 -2.04 -12.18 5.05
CA GLY A 8 -1.91 -13.31 4.14
C GLY A 8 -2.99 -13.41 3.09
N ASN A 9 -3.88 -12.44 2.98
CA ASN A 9 -4.93 -12.43 1.97
C ASN A 9 -4.36 -12.03 0.60
N PRO A 10 -4.69 -12.75 -0.49
CA PRO A 10 -4.28 -12.34 -1.82
C PRO A 10 -4.85 -10.98 -2.20
N LEU A 11 -4.02 -10.14 -2.81
CA LEU A 11 -4.43 -8.85 -3.36
C LEU A 11 -4.54 -8.95 -4.88
N ALA A 12 -5.42 -8.14 -5.44
CA ALA A 12 -5.63 -8.04 -6.88
C ALA A 12 -5.77 -6.56 -7.28
N ASP A 13 -5.51 -6.28 -8.55
CA ASP A 13 -5.75 -4.94 -9.10
C ASP A 13 -7.19 -4.52 -8.83
N GLY A 14 -7.36 -3.29 -8.40
CA GLY A 14 -8.68 -2.75 -8.10
C GLY A 14 -9.13 -2.92 -6.66
N ASP A 15 -8.44 -3.73 -5.86
CA ASP A 15 -8.80 -3.89 -4.44
C ASP A 15 -8.65 -2.59 -3.67
N ALA A 16 -9.45 -2.46 -2.63
CA ALA A 16 -9.26 -1.44 -1.59
C ALA A 16 -8.50 -2.06 -0.42
N VAL A 17 -7.61 -1.27 0.17
CA VAL A 17 -6.78 -1.71 1.30
C VAL A 17 -6.75 -0.64 2.38
N ILE A 18 -6.31 -1.04 3.56
CA ILE A 18 -6.15 -0.16 4.73
C ILE A 18 -4.72 -0.27 5.21
N LEU A 19 -4.09 0.87 5.47
CA LEU A 19 -2.73 0.92 5.99
C LEU A 19 -2.69 0.40 7.42
N VAL A 20 -1.77 -0.54 7.72
CA VAL A 20 -1.70 -1.19 9.05
C VAL A 20 -0.72 -0.53 9.99
N LYS A 21 0.04 0.46 9.54
CA LYS A 21 1.00 1.21 10.35
C LYS A 21 1.20 2.61 9.78
N ASP A 22 1.75 3.53 10.59
CA ASP A 22 2.17 4.83 10.08
C ASP A 22 3.40 4.66 9.19
N LEU A 23 3.42 5.39 8.07
CA LEU A 23 4.56 5.40 7.15
C LEU A 23 4.99 6.84 6.89
N LYS A 24 6.26 7.13 7.17
CA LYS A 24 6.83 8.43 6.78
C LYS A 24 7.05 8.47 5.29
N VAL A 25 6.65 9.57 4.67
CA VAL A 25 6.90 9.79 3.25
C VAL A 25 8.32 10.29 3.08
N LYS A 26 9.16 9.51 2.39
CA LYS A 26 10.57 9.82 2.19
C LYS A 26 10.72 11.18 1.50
N GLY A 27 11.61 12.02 2.02
CA GLY A 27 11.87 13.34 1.47
C GLY A 27 10.84 14.40 1.85
N SER A 28 9.98 14.12 2.82
CA SER A 28 8.88 14.99 3.24
C SER A 28 8.74 14.93 4.76
N SER A 29 8.05 15.90 5.35
CA SER A 29 7.66 15.86 6.75
C SER A 29 6.32 15.15 6.96
N SER A 30 5.68 14.69 5.89
CA SER A 30 4.36 14.09 5.93
C SER A 30 4.41 12.61 6.37
N THR A 31 3.36 12.17 7.04
CA THR A 31 3.18 10.77 7.44
C THR A 31 1.86 10.25 6.90
N LEU A 32 1.90 9.10 6.26
CA LEU A 32 0.70 8.38 5.89
C LEU A 32 0.24 7.57 7.11
N LYS A 33 -0.94 7.84 7.60
CA LYS A 33 -1.39 7.33 8.89
C LYS A 33 -1.98 5.93 8.81
N LYS A 34 -1.71 5.13 9.84
CA LYS A 34 -2.41 3.86 10.08
C LYS A 34 -3.92 4.07 9.98
N GLY A 35 -4.62 3.15 9.33
CA GLY A 35 -6.07 3.22 9.13
C GLY A 35 -6.48 3.96 7.86
N THR A 36 -5.55 4.58 7.15
CA THR A 36 -5.85 5.22 5.87
C THR A 36 -6.35 4.19 4.88
N LYS A 37 -7.51 4.47 4.28
CA LYS A 37 -8.08 3.62 3.24
C LYS A 37 -7.55 4.08 1.88
N ILE A 38 -7.08 3.13 1.08
CA ILE A 38 -6.58 3.34 -0.27
C ILE A 38 -7.45 2.54 -1.21
N LYS A 39 -8.08 3.21 -2.16
CA LYS A 39 -8.98 2.57 -3.12
C LYS A 39 -8.22 2.15 -4.37
N SER A 40 -8.67 1.07 -4.99
CA SER A 40 -8.30 0.71 -6.35
C SER A 40 -6.79 0.63 -6.58
N ILE A 41 -6.10 -0.20 -5.79
CA ILE A 41 -4.67 -0.43 -5.94
C ILE A 41 -4.35 -1.13 -7.26
N ARG A 42 -3.08 -1.06 -7.66
CA ARG A 42 -2.52 -1.85 -8.76
C ARG A 42 -1.29 -2.59 -8.26
N LEU A 43 -1.15 -3.84 -8.69
CA LEU A 43 0.03 -4.63 -8.38
C LEU A 43 1.10 -4.32 -9.41
N VAL A 44 2.32 -4.09 -8.93
CA VAL A 44 3.46 -3.72 -9.78
C VAL A 44 4.70 -4.48 -9.31
N ASP A 45 5.71 -4.53 -10.15
CA ASP A 45 7.02 -5.09 -9.81
C ASP A 45 7.98 -3.94 -9.50
N GLY A 46 7.76 -3.32 -8.35
CA GLY A 46 8.57 -2.17 -7.94
C GLY A 46 9.87 -2.59 -7.24
N ALA A 47 10.82 -1.64 -7.17
CA ALA A 47 12.10 -1.87 -6.51
C ALA A 47 11.92 -2.18 -5.03
N ASP A 48 12.79 -3.03 -4.50
CA ASP A 48 12.87 -3.38 -3.07
C ASP A 48 11.54 -3.91 -2.50
N GLY A 49 10.76 -4.62 -3.32
CA GLY A 49 9.50 -5.20 -2.88
C GLY A 49 8.36 -4.21 -2.73
N HIS A 50 8.50 -3.01 -3.24
CA HIS A 50 7.40 -2.03 -3.28
C HIS A 50 6.44 -2.41 -4.40
N ASN A 51 5.55 -3.35 -4.11
CA ASN A 51 4.78 -4.10 -5.09
C ASN A 51 3.33 -3.64 -5.25
N VAL A 52 2.94 -2.54 -4.59
CA VAL A 52 1.57 -2.02 -4.66
C VAL A 52 1.60 -0.54 -5.00
N ASP A 53 1.02 -0.18 -6.14
CA ASP A 53 0.84 1.22 -6.54
C ASP A 53 -0.43 1.76 -5.91
N CYS A 54 -0.27 2.78 -5.09
CA CYS A 54 -1.33 3.39 -4.28
C CYS A 54 -1.50 4.86 -4.61
N LYS A 55 -2.73 5.28 -4.82
CA LYS A 55 -3.07 6.71 -4.91
C LYS A 55 -3.57 7.17 -3.55
N THR A 56 -2.82 8.07 -2.94
CA THR A 56 -3.12 8.59 -1.60
C THR A 56 -3.30 10.09 -1.64
N ASP A 57 -3.80 10.67 -0.54
CA ASP A 57 -3.92 12.13 -0.41
C ASP A 57 -2.56 12.83 -0.46
N LEU A 58 -1.48 12.09 -0.25
CA LEU A 58 -0.11 12.60 -0.34
C LEU A 58 0.52 12.33 -1.73
N GLY A 59 -0.29 11.88 -2.69
CA GLY A 59 0.14 11.56 -4.05
C GLY A 59 0.24 10.07 -4.32
N SER A 60 0.62 9.72 -5.54
CA SER A 60 0.86 8.33 -5.92
C SER A 60 2.17 7.85 -5.32
N MET A 61 2.16 6.65 -4.75
CA MET A 61 3.35 6.06 -4.17
C MET A 61 3.31 4.54 -4.23
N LEU A 62 4.48 3.93 -4.27
CA LEU A 62 4.62 2.49 -4.22
C LEU A 62 4.81 2.07 -2.76
N LEU A 63 3.99 1.13 -2.31
CA LEU A 63 4.05 0.59 -0.95
C LEU A 63 4.29 -0.91 -0.99
N LYS A 64 4.76 -1.45 0.13
CA LYS A 64 4.88 -2.90 0.30
C LYS A 64 3.55 -3.47 0.78
N SER A 65 3.13 -4.58 0.20
CA SER A 65 1.85 -5.23 0.55
C SER A 65 1.77 -5.62 2.03
N GLU A 66 2.91 -5.88 2.66
CA GLU A 66 2.96 -6.23 4.10
C GLU A 66 2.50 -5.10 5.02
N PHE A 67 2.42 -3.86 4.51
CA PHE A 67 1.92 -2.71 5.27
C PHE A 67 0.44 -2.44 5.04
N LEU A 68 -0.23 -3.29 4.29
CA LEU A 68 -1.62 -3.11 3.87
C LEU A 68 -2.45 -4.32 4.29
N LYS A 69 -3.73 -4.09 4.59
CA LYS A 69 -4.69 -5.17 4.73
C LYS A 69 -5.88 -4.93 3.80
N LYS A 70 -6.41 -6.00 3.24
CA LYS A 70 -7.59 -5.94 2.38
C LYS A 70 -8.77 -5.35 3.17
N ALA A 71 -9.44 -4.38 2.57
CA ALA A 71 -10.60 -3.75 3.19
C ALA A 71 -11.81 -4.67 3.19
#